data_252a8eb97f37b91d42a680efd4216043
#
_entry.id   252a8eb97f37b91d42a680efd4216043
#
_cell.length_a   1.000
_cell.length_b   1.000
_cell.length_c   1.000
_cell.angle_alpha   90.00
_cell.angle_beta   90.00
_cell.angle_gamma   90.00
#
_symmetry.space_group_name_H-M   'P 1'
#
loop_
_entity.id
_entity.type
_entity.pdbx_description
1 polymer ?
#
loop_
_entity_poly.entity_id
_entity_poly.type
_entity_poly.pdbx_seq_one_letter_code
_entity_poly.pdbx_strand_id
1 'polypeptide(L)'
;MPIMTWIKDETVAIITMTNGENRQNLEFAKTLSAMLDEIIADKSISALIITSNDEKNFSQGIDVLWIMDNMQKNNHQPVTDFINEMDNVFKKLLLYPVPVIAAINGHAFGNGSIMSCACDFRFMRSDRGFFCFPEVNIGIPFRWGMNAFVKKAIPLHILSQMQFTGNRYTAPELEKHNIIVKACANQEDLMASAIAFAKTLQKKRGILGEMKKRLYNDVIKVLDADFMPPSAKIDSLMMSD
;
A
#
# COMPACT_ATOMS: atom_id res chain seq x y z
N MET A 1 -12.80 -16.74 8.48
CA MET A 1 -13.33 -15.38 8.21
C MET A 1 -12.60 -14.84 6.99
N PRO A 2 -13.21 -14.00 6.16
CA PRO A 2 -12.50 -13.40 5.03
C PRO A 2 -11.33 -12.53 5.55
N ILE A 3 -10.22 -12.49 4.81
CA ILE A 3 -9.04 -11.69 5.19
C ILE A 3 -9.23 -10.19 4.93
N MET A 4 -10.25 -9.83 4.18
CA MET A 4 -10.67 -8.44 3.90
C MET A 4 -12.18 -8.41 3.70
N THR A 5 -12.77 -7.28 4.02
CA THR A 5 -14.18 -6.97 3.72
C THR A 5 -14.27 -5.56 3.17
N TRP A 6 -15.36 -5.23 2.49
CA TRP A 6 -15.64 -3.84 2.16
C TRP A 6 -17.10 -3.49 2.38
N ILE A 7 -17.33 -2.24 2.69
CA ILE A 7 -18.65 -1.64 2.82
C ILE A 7 -18.74 -0.37 1.99
N LYS A 8 -19.95 0.06 1.74
CA LYS A 8 -20.23 1.34 1.07
C LYS A 8 -20.87 2.30 2.05
N ASP A 9 -20.24 3.45 2.27
CA ASP A 9 -20.81 4.61 2.95
C ASP A 9 -21.16 5.69 1.92
N GLU A 10 -22.44 5.78 1.56
CA GLU A 10 -22.93 6.63 0.47
C GLU A 10 -22.21 6.35 -0.86
N THR A 11 -21.23 7.16 -1.23
CA THR A 11 -20.43 7.01 -2.45
C THR A 11 -18.97 6.61 -2.17
N VAL A 12 -18.62 6.35 -0.91
CA VAL A 12 -17.28 5.97 -0.49
C VAL A 12 -17.23 4.47 -0.23
N ALA A 13 -16.36 3.74 -0.92
CA ALA A 13 -16.05 2.36 -0.58
C ALA A 13 -14.98 2.34 0.52
N ILE A 14 -15.13 1.45 1.50
CA ILE A 14 -14.18 1.29 2.61
C ILE A 14 -13.78 -0.18 2.66
N ILE A 15 -12.53 -0.48 2.27
CA ILE A 15 -11.91 -1.78 2.47
C ILE A 15 -11.35 -1.83 3.88
N THR A 16 -11.71 -2.88 4.62
CA THR A 16 -11.13 -3.18 5.93
C THR A 16 -10.36 -4.51 5.85
N MET A 17 -9.05 -4.43 6.05
CA MET A 17 -8.19 -5.61 6.20
C MET A 17 -8.44 -6.24 7.57
N THR A 18 -8.67 -7.56 7.60
CA THR A 18 -9.15 -8.30 8.80
C THR A 18 -8.30 -9.52 9.14
N ASN A 19 -7.07 -9.59 8.63
CA ASN A 19 -6.16 -10.71 8.81
C ASN A 19 -5.08 -10.42 9.87
N GLY A 20 -5.49 -10.06 11.09
CA GLY A 20 -4.59 -9.76 12.20
C GLY A 20 -3.58 -8.68 11.81
N GLU A 21 -2.28 -9.01 11.82
CA GLU A 21 -1.20 -8.08 11.44
C GLU A 21 -1.21 -7.68 9.95
N ASN A 22 -2.15 -8.20 9.18
CA ASN A 22 -2.28 -7.96 7.73
C ASN A 22 -0.97 -8.18 6.98
N ARG A 23 -0.31 -9.32 7.28
CA ARG A 23 0.87 -9.77 6.55
C ARG A 23 0.48 -10.15 5.13
N GLN A 24 1.30 -9.76 4.19
CA GLN A 24 1.01 -9.83 2.77
C GLN A 24 1.67 -11.04 2.14
N ASN A 25 0.86 -11.92 1.57
CA ASN A 25 1.22 -13.09 0.80
C ASN A 25 0.37 -13.17 -0.48
N LEU A 26 0.44 -14.27 -1.21
CA LEU A 26 -0.30 -14.41 -2.48
C LEU A 26 -1.82 -14.32 -2.31
N GLU A 27 -2.37 -14.88 -1.21
CA GLU A 27 -3.79 -14.77 -0.90
C GLU A 27 -4.21 -13.32 -0.66
N PHE A 28 -3.41 -12.57 0.11
CA PHE A 28 -3.63 -11.15 0.36
C PHE A 28 -3.66 -10.36 -0.97
N ALA A 29 -2.65 -10.56 -1.82
CA ALA A 29 -2.52 -9.84 -3.08
C ALA A 29 -3.71 -10.11 -4.02
N LYS A 30 -4.08 -11.40 -4.20
CA LYS A 30 -5.23 -11.80 -5.02
C LYS A 30 -6.55 -11.28 -4.47
N THR A 31 -6.75 -11.34 -3.15
CA THR A 31 -7.99 -10.86 -2.52
C THR A 31 -8.14 -9.36 -2.70
N LEU A 32 -7.08 -8.58 -2.45
CA LEU A 32 -7.13 -7.12 -2.64
C LEU A 32 -7.36 -6.77 -4.11
N SER A 33 -6.66 -7.43 -5.03
CA SER A 33 -6.80 -7.23 -6.47
C SER A 33 -8.23 -7.46 -6.94
N ALA A 34 -8.85 -8.58 -6.54
CA ALA A 34 -10.22 -8.93 -6.88
C ALA A 34 -11.24 -7.93 -6.27
N MET A 35 -11.02 -7.52 -5.03
CA MET A 35 -11.89 -6.55 -4.34
C MET A 35 -11.84 -5.17 -5.01
N LEU A 36 -10.66 -4.73 -5.48
CA LEU A 36 -10.52 -3.51 -6.25
C LEU A 36 -11.31 -3.57 -7.56
N ASP A 37 -11.32 -4.72 -8.25
CA ASP A 37 -12.11 -4.92 -9.48
C ASP A 37 -13.62 -4.93 -9.20
N GLU A 38 -14.05 -5.55 -8.11
CA GLU A 38 -15.44 -5.56 -7.66
C GLU A 38 -15.94 -4.15 -7.36
N ILE A 39 -15.20 -3.40 -6.52
CA ILE A 39 -15.60 -2.04 -6.10
C ILE A 39 -15.70 -1.10 -7.30
N ILE A 40 -14.75 -1.15 -8.25
CA ILE A 40 -14.75 -0.22 -9.37
C ILE A 40 -15.87 -0.51 -10.37
N ALA A 41 -16.47 -1.69 -10.36
CA ALA A 41 -17.64 -2.02 -11.16
C ALA A 41 -18.89 -1.22 -10.72
N ASP A 42 -18.99 -0.88 -9.42
CA ASP A 42 -20.04 0.02 -8.93
C ASP A 42 -19.74 1.48 -9.34
N LYS A 43 -20.52 1.97 -10.32
CA LYS A 43 -20.35 3.33 -10.89
C LYS A 43 -20.73 4.45 -9.91
N SER A 44 -21.41 4.15 -8.81
CA SER A 44 -21.78 5.13 -7.80
C SER A 44 -20.64 5.44 -6.80
N ILE A 45 -19.58 4.59 -6.76
CA ILE A 45 -18.41 4.85 -5.91
C ILE A 45 -17.61 6.03 -6.46
N SER A 46 -17.33 7.02 -5.62
CA SER A 46 -16.57 8.24 -5.95
C SER A 46 -15.19 8.30 -5.27
N ALA A 47 -14.95 7.49 -4.24
CA ALA A 47 -13.66 7.38 -3.55
C ALA A 47 -13.51 6.00 -2.89
N LEU A 48 -12.28 5.60 -2.62
CA LEU A 48 -11.92 4.36 -1.92
C LEU A 48 -11.06 4.70 -0.69
N ILE A 49 -11.41 4.11 0.46
CA ILE A 49 -10.58 4.12 1.67
C ILE A 49 -10.10 2.69 1.93
N ILE A 50 -8.83 2.54 2.31
CA ILE A 50 -8.26 1.27 2.77
C ILE A 50 -7.80 1.45 4.21
N THR A 51 -8.28 0.59 5.12
CA THR A 51 -7.95 0.60 6.55
C THR A 51 -7.81 -0.82 7.09
N SER A 52 -7.61 -0.97 8.39
CA SER A 52 -7.52 -2.26 9.08
C SER A 52 -8.40 -2.27 10.33
N ASN A 53 -8.86 -3.45 10.74
CA ASN A 53 -9.54 -3.66 12.01
C ASN A 53 -8.60 -4.13 13.14
N ASP A 54 -7.34 -4.43 12.83
CA ASP A 54 -6.35 -4.76 13.87
C ASP A 54 -6.02 -3.49 14.68
N GLU A 55 -6.05 -3.61 16.01
CA GLU A 55 -5.86 -2.45 16.88
C GLU A 55 -4.47 -1.83 16.81
N LYS A 56 -3.46 -2.61 16.43
CA LYS A 56 -2.04 -2.21 16.43
C LYS A 56 -1.50 -1.95 15.03
N ASN A 57 -2.05 -2.64 14.02
CA ASN A 57 -1.43 -2.72 12.71
C ASN A 57 -2.37 -2.27 11.59
N PHE A 58 -1.86 -1.40 10.75
CA PHE A 58 -2.39 -1.24 9.41
C PHE A 58 -1.93 -2.43 8.55
N SER A 59 -0.60 -2.65 8.45
CA SER A 59 0.00 -3.86 7.88
C SER A 59 1.47 -3.96 8.28
N GLN A 60 1.90 -5.16 8.67
CA GLN A 60 3.30 -5.49 8.97
C GLN A 60 4.13 -5.79 7.69
N GLY A 61 3.54 -5.59 6.50
CA GLY A 61 4.21 -5.83 5.24
C GLY A 61 4.22 -7.30 4.85
N ILE A 62 5.27 -7.72 4.16
CA ILE A 62 5.37 -9.08 3.59
C ILE A 62 5.36 -10.15 4.68
N ASP A 63 4.65 -11.24 4.42
CA ASP A 63 4.69 -12.46 5.23
C ASP A 63 6.01 -13.22 4.96
N VAL A 64 7.05 -12.81 5.67
CA VAL A 64 8.40 -13.40 5.51
C VAL A 64 8.40 -14.89 5.87
N LEU A 65 7.61 -15.32 6.86
CA LEU A 65 7.54 -16.73 7.24
C LEU A 65 6.93 -17.57 6.12
N TRP A 66 5.87 -17.06 5.46
CA TRP A 66 5.28 -17.71 4.30
C TRP A 66 6.27 -17.81 3.13
N ILE A 67 7.07 -16.77 2.88
CA ILE A 67 8.13 -16.80 1.86
C ILE A 67 9.17 -17.87 2.20
N MET A 68 9.68 -17.85 3.44
CA MET A 68 10.71 -18.79 3.88
C MET A 68 10.23 -20.25 3.79
N ASP A 69 9.00 -20.55 4.18
CA ASP A 69 8.40 -21.88 4.08
C ASP A 69 8.35 -22.36 2.62
N ASN A 70 7.91 -21.50 1.69
CA ASN A 70 7.90 -21.84 0.27
C ASN A 70 9.32 -22.06 -0.29
N MET A 71 10.29 -21.22 0.10
CA MET A 71 11.69 -21.35 -0.32
C MET A 71 12.31 -22.67 0.18
N GLN A 72 12.11 -23.02 1.45
CA GLN A 72 12.60 -24.26 2.03
C GLN A 72 12.02 -25.50 1.34
N LYS A 73 10.79 -25.42 0.85
CA LYS A 73 10.12 -26.48 0.07
C LYS A 73 10.49 -26.48 -1.41
N ASN A 74 11.41 -25.61 -1.86
CA ASN A 74 11.73 -25.36 -3.28
C ASN A 74 10.49 -25.02 -4.13
N ASN A 75 9.45 -24.42 -3.52
CA ASN A 75 8.22 -24.01 -4.16
C ASN A 75 8.26 -22.51 -4.51
N HIS A 76 9.08 -22.14 -5.48
CA HIS A 76 9.36 -20.74 -5.82
C HIS A 76 8.20 -20.04 -6.54
N GLN A 77 7.38 -20.78 -7.28
CA GLN A 77 6.32 -20.20 -8.12
C GLN A 77 5.32 -19.34 -7.34
N PRO A 78 4.76 -19.75 -6.16
CA PRO A 78 3.84 -18.92 -5.39
C PRO A 78 4.46 -17.60 -4.92
N VAL A 79 5.78 -17.58 -4.64
CA VAL A 79 6.48 -16.37 -4.23
C VAL A 79 6.64 -15.41 -5.41
N THR A 80 6.99 -15.93 -6.60
CA THR A 80 7.02 -15.14 -7.84
C THR A 80 5.63 -14.58 -8.17
N ASP A 81 4.61 -15.42 -8.07
CA ASP A 81 3.21 -15.00 -8.30
C ASP A 81 2.78 -13.91 -7.31
N PHE A 82 3.17 -14.03 -6.05
CA PHE A 82 2.91 -13.00 -5.03
C PHE A 82 3.52 -11.66 -5.39
N ILE A 83 4.80 -11.66 -5.78
CA ILE A 83 5.51 -10.43 -6.14
C ILE A 83 4.83 -9.75 -7.33
N ASN A 84 4.53 -10.52 -8.38
CA ASN A 84 3.87 -10.00 -9.57
C ASN A 84 2.44 -9.51 -9.29
N GLU A 85 1.68 -10.23 -8.45
CA GLU A 85 0.33 -9.81 -8.10
C GLU A 85 0.33 -8.57 -7.20
N MET A 86 1.32 -8.41 -6.31
CA MET A 86 1.49 -7.16 -5.56
C MET A 86 1.84 -5.98 -6.46
N ASP A 87 2.70 -6.17 -7.47
CA ASP A 87 2.97 -5.13 -8.46
C ASP A 87 1.70 -4.75 -9.25
N ASN A 88 0.86 -5.73 -9.58
CA ASN A 88 -0.45 -5.50 -10.19
C ASN A 88 -1.38 -4.70 -9.25
N VAL A 89 -1.41 -5.03 -7.95
CA VAL A 89 -2.15 -4.27 -6.94
C VAL A 89 -1.65 -2.82 -6.87
N PHE A 90 -0.33 -2.59 -6.83
CA PHE A 90 0.23 -1.24 -6.85
C PHE A 90 -0.18 -0.47 -8.09
N LYS A 91 -0.10 -1.10 -9.27
CA LYS A 91 -0.53 -0.52 -10.54
C LYS A 91 -2.02 -0.17 -10.53
N LYS A 92 -2.87 -1.07 -10.01
CA LYS A 92 -4.32 -0.82 -9.85
C LYS A 92 -4.56 0.40 -8.95
N LEU A 93 -3.92 0.48 -7.77
CA LEU A 93 -4.07 1.61 -6.84
C LEU A 93 -3.62 2.93 -7.47
N LEU A 94 -2.46 2.95 -8.14
CA LEU A 94 -1.93 4.11 -8.84
C LEU A 94 -2.86 4.64 -9.92
N LEU A 95 -3.49 3.74 -10.68
CA LEU A 95 -4.36 4.07 -11.82
C LEU A 95 -5.84 4.03 -11.48
N TYR A 96 -6.20 3.79 -10.19
CA TYR A 96 -7.58 3.65 -9.79
C TYR A 96 -8.39 4.89 -10.18
N PRO A 97 -9.51 4.76 -10.92
CA PRO A 97 -10.18 5.92 -11.52
C PRO A 97 -11.02 6.75 -10.56
N VAL A 98 -10.93 6.45 -9.25
CA VAL A 98 -11.39 7.31 -8.16
C VAL A 98 -10.25 7.53 -7.18
N PRO A 99 -10.29 8.59 -6.33
CA PRO A 99 -9.28 8.79 -5.29
C PRO A 99 -9.20 7.61 -4.35
N VAL A 100 -7.96 7.21 -4.01
CA VAL A 100 -7.66 6.15 -3.04
C VAL A 100 -6.98 6.76 -1.82
N ILE A 101 -7.49 6.46 -0.65
CA ILE A 101 -7.04 7.01 0.64
C ILE A 101 -6.58 5.85 1.53
N ALA A 102 -5.36 5.89 2.03
CA ALA A 102 -4.92 5.01 3.10
C ALA A 102 -5.26 5.66 4.45
N ALA A 103 -6.13 5.02 5.24
CA ALA A 103 -6.43 5.38 6.62
C ALA A 103 -5.61 4.47 7.55
N ILE A 104 -4.41 4.93 7.92
CA ILE A 104 -3.40 4.15 8.63
C ILE A 104 -3.71 4.17 10.13
N ASN A 105 -4.33 3.11 10.62
CA ASN A 105 -4.82 2.97 11.99
C ASN A 105 -3.80 2.43 12.99
N GLY A 106 -2.58 2.13 12.56
CA GLY A 106 -1.54 1.55 13.41
C GLY A 106 -0.21 1.45 12.67
N HIS A 107 0.59 0.43 12.99
CA HIS A 107 1.87 0.20 12.31
C HIS A 107 1.68 -0.05 10.82
N ALA A 108 2.42 0.70 10.00
CA ALA A 108 2.60 0.47 8.57
C ALA A 108 4.09 0.21 8.34
N PHE A 109 4.48 -1.04 8.10
CA PHE A 109 5.88 -1.44 7.96
C PHE A 109 6.14 -2.10 6.61
N GLY A 110 7.30 -1.81 6.04
CA GLY A 110 7.77 -2.41 4.79
C GLY A 110 6.73 -2.27 3.68
N ASN A 111 6.32 -3.39 3.10
CA ASN A 111 5.33 -3.38 2.01
C ASN A 111 3.95 -2.81 2.43
N GLY A 112 3.63 -2.74 3.73
CA GLY A 112 2.46 -2.04 4.24
C GLY A 112 2.55 -0.52 4.05
N SER A 113 3.71 0.06 4.38
CA SER A 113 4.01 1.46 4.09
C SER A 113 4.07 1.74 2.59
N ILE A 114 4.73 0.85 1.83
CA ILE A 114 4.85 0.94 0.37
C ILE A 114 3.46 0.95 -0.29
N MET A 115 2.56 0.04 0.12
CA MET A 115 1.18 -0.01 -0.37
C MET A 115 0.43 1.30 -0.09
N SER A 116 0.61 1.88 1.10
CA SER A 116 0.00 3.18 1.40
C SER A 116 0.51 4.31 0.50
N CYS A 117 1.78 4.23 0.05
CA CYS A 117 2.35 5.17 -0.91
C CYS A 117 1.76 5.01 -2.32
N ALA A 118 1.25 3.84 -2.70
CA ALA A 118 0.52 3.66 -3.95
C ALA A 118 -0.85 4.38 -3.93
N CYS A 119 -1.47 4.57 -2.76
CA CYS A 119 -2.67 5.39 -2.59
C CYS A 119 -2.41 6.87 -2.91
N ASP A 120 -3.47 7.63 -3.25
CA ASP A 120 -3.34 9.06 -3.54
C ASP A 120 -3.07 9.88 -2.28
N PHE A 121 -3.82 9.60 -1.22
CA PHE A 121 -3.77 10.32 0.05
C PHE A 121 -3.56 9.36 1.22
N ARG A 122 -3.05 9.87 2.33
CA ARG A 122 -2.81 9.12 3.58
C ARG A 122 -3.24 9.95 4.76
N PHE A 123 -3.90 9.29 5.71
CA PHE A 123 -4.20 9.77 7.06
C PHE A 123 -3.61 8.76 8.02
N MET A 124 -3.15 9.20 9.19
CA MET A 124 -2.58 8.28 10.18
C MET A 124 -2.93 8.71 11.59
N ARG A 125 -3.17 7.75 12.48
CA ARG A 125 -3.34 8.00 13.92
C ARG A 125 -2.04 8.51 14.54
N SER A 126 -2.17 9.46 15.47
CA SER A 126 -1.03 10.00 16.23
C SER A 126 -0.85 9.35 17.60
N ASP A 127 -1.89 8.71 18.14
CA ASP A 127 -1.88 8.07 19.46
C ASP A 127 -1.19 6.68 19.45
N ARG A 128 -0.97 6.10 18.27
CA ARG A 128 -0.23 4.83 18.11
C ARG A 128 0.24 4.58 16.68
N GLY A 129 1.17 3.64 16.56
CA GLY A 129 1.69 3.19 15.28
C GLY A 129 2.90 3.99 14.80
N PHE A 130 3.64 3.37 13.91
CA PHE A 130 4.78 3.97 13.22
C PHE A 130 4.72 3.61 11.75
N PHE A 131 5.23 4.51 10.94
CA PHE A 131 5.50 4.29 9.53
C PHE A 131 6.98 4.02 9.34
N CYS A 132 7.35 2.96 8.61
CA CYS A 132 8.75 2.55 8.50
C CYS A 132 9.03 1.78 7.21
N PHE A 133 10.23 1.98 6.68
CA PHE A 133 10.85 1.14 5.64
C PHE A 133 12.04 0.40 6.25
N PRO A 134 11.83 -0.80 6.85
CA PRO A 134 12.88 -1.52 7.55
C PRO A 134 13.81 -2.33 6.63
N GLU A 135 13.65 -2.24 5.32
CA GLU A 135 14.27 -3.10 4.31
C GLU A 135 15.81 -3.11 4.42
N VAL A 136 16.44 -1.96 4.69
CA VAL A 136 17.90 -1.87 4.88
C VAL A 136 18.38 -2.71 6.07
N ASN A 137 17.56 -2.86 7.10
CA ASN A 137 17.91 -3.62 8.32
C ASN A 137 17.77 -5.14 8.13
N ILE A 138 17.07 -5.57 7.08
CA ILE A 138 16.81 -6.99 6.78
C ILE A 138 17.43 -7.43 5.45
N GLY A 139 18.29 -6.59 4.84
CA GLY A 139 19.03 -6.92 3.62
C GLY A 139 18.17 -7.08 2.37
N ILE A 140 16.97 -6.46 2.32
CA ILE A 140 16.07 -6.54 1.17
C ILE A 140 15.93 -5.15 0.52
N PRO A 141 16.57 -4.88 -0.62
CA PRO A 141 16.44 -3.59 -1.28
C PRO A 141 15.04 -3.40 -1.89
N PHE A 142 14.60 -2.15 -1.98
CA PHE A 142 13.41 -1.83 -2.76
C PHE A 142 13.60 -2.24 -4.22
N ARG A 143 12.57 -2.84 -4.80
CA ARG A 143 12.52 -3.07 -6.24
C ARG A 143 12.39 -1.72 -6.99
N TRP A 144 12.79 -1.71 -8.24
CA TRP A 144 12.78 -0.49 -9.07
C TRP A 144 11.40 0.14 -9.16
N GLY A 145 10.35 -0.69 -9.37
CA GLY A 145 8.97 -0.25 -9.41
C GLY A 145 8.51 0.41 -8.11
N MET A 146 8.84 -0.18 -6.96
CA MET A 146 8.53 0.39 -5.64
C MET A 146 9.19 1.76 -5.47
N ASN A 147 10.49 1.88 -5.78
CA ASN A 147 11.20 3.16 -5.73
C ASN A 147 10.59 4.21 -6.65
N ALA A 148 10.08 3.80 -7.81
CA ALA A 148 9.49 4.73 -8.77
C ALA A 148 8.25 5.43 -8.19
N PHE A 149 7.32 4.66 -7.57
CA PHE A 149 6.08 5.27 -7.09
C PHE A 149 6.13 5.82 -5.65
N VAL A 150 7.01 5.33 -4.79
CA VAL A 150 7.13 5.88 -3.42
C VAL A 150 7.57 7.35 -3.45
N LYS A 151 8.38 7.74 -4.44
CA LYS A 151 8.79 9.13 -4.69
C LYS A 151 7.63 10.11 -4.95
N LYS A 152 6.45 9.63 -5.38
CA LYS A 152 5.27 10.51 -5.52
C LYS A 152 4.67 10.91 -4.16
N ALA A 153 4.89 10.09 -3.14
CA ALA A 153 4.29 10.24 -1.82
C ALA A 153 5.23 10.89 -0.82
N ILE A 154 6.55 10.74 -1.00
CA ILE A 154 7.56 11.16 -0.04
C ILE A 154 8.64 11.98 -0.75
N PRO A 155 8.94 13.21 -0.27
CA PRO A 155 10.04 14.01 -0.79
C PRO A 155 11.36 13.24 -0.77
N LEU A 156 12.15 13.33 -1.85
CA LEU A 156 13.32 12.47 -2.07
C LEU A 156 14.32 12.48 -0.91
N HIS A 157 14.58 13.65 -0.32
CA HIS A 157 15.52 13.77 0.79
C HIS A 157 15.03 13.07 2.07
N ILE A 158 13.71 13.08 2.33
CA ILE A 158 13.10 12.33 3.45
C ILE A 158 13.08 10.83 3.12
N LEU A 159 12.71 10.47 1.88
CA LEU A 159 12.72 9.08 1.43
C LEU A 159 14.11 8.46 1.60
N SER A 160 15.18 9.17 1.22
CA SER A 160 16.55 8.71 1.40
C SER A 160 16.87 8.45 2.87
N GLN A 161 16.48 9.36 3.78
CA GLN A 161 16.64 9.14 5.21
C GLN A 161 15.88 7.90 5.67
N MET A 162 14.61 7.75 5.27
CA MET A 162 13.78 6.61 5.66
C MET A 162 14.38 5.29 5.20
N GLN A 163 14.79 5.20 3.92
CA GLN A 163 15.33 3.97 3.34
C GLN A 163 16.74 3.61 3.85
N PHE A 164 17.60 4.62 4.08
CA PHE A 164 18.99 4.35 4.49
C PHE A 164 19.13 4.10 6.00
N THR A 165 18.18 4.54 6.81
CA THR A 165 18.22 4.35 8.25
C THR A 165 17.29 3.28 8.77
N GLY A 166 16.20 2.98 8.04
CA GLY A 166 15.13 2.10 8.52
C GLY A 166 14.41 2.63 9.76
N ASN A 167 14.48 3.93 10.03
CA ASN A 167 13.88 4.56 11.20
C ASN A 167 12.35 4.55 11.14
N ARG A 168 11.74 4.59 12.32
CA ARG A 168 10.29 4.68 12.49
C ARG A 168 9.88 6.14 12.58
N TYR A 169 8.79 6.49 11.89
CA TYR A 169 8.21 7.84 11.88
C TYR A 169 6.81 7.82 12.47
N THR A 170 6.51 8.80 13.31
CA THR A 170 5.19 9.04 13.88
C THR A 170 4.31 9.84 12.92
N ALA A 171 2.98 9.84 13.13
CA ALA A 171 2.07 10.62 12.29
C ALA A 171 2.38 12.13 12.29
N PRO A 172 2.67 12.80 13.42
CA PRO A 172 3.07 14.21 13.41
C PRO A 172 4.33 14.51 12.59
N GLU A 173 5.33 13.61 12.61
CA GLU A 173 6.53 13.76 11.77
C GLU A 173 6.21 13.64 10.28
N LEU A 174 5.33 12.69 9.90
CA LEU A 174 4.89 12.52 8.52
C LEU A 174 4.05 13.70 8.03
N GLU A 175 3.18 14.25 8.89
CA GLU A 175 2.40 15.45 8.58
C GLU A 175 3.28 16.67 8.35
N LYS A 176 4.28 16.89 9.20
CA LYS A 176 5.29 17.97 9.06
C LYS A 176 5.98 17.94 7.70
N HIS A 177 6.17 16.76 7.12
CA HIS A 177 6.80 16.58 5.81
C HIS A 177 5.79 16.46 4.66
N ASN A 178 4.50 16.71 4.89
CA ASN A 178 3.40 16.57 3.93
C ASN A 178 3.31 15.16 3.30
N ILE A 179 3.74 14.13 4.03
CA ILE A 179 3.63 12.73 3.61
C ILE A 179 2.22 12.20 3.85
N ILE A 180 1.57 12.67 4.90
CA ILE A 180 0.16 12.44 5.19
C ILE A 180 -0.61 13.75 5.21
N VAL A 181 -1.94 13.66 4.98
CA VAL A 181 -2.84 14.82 4.98
C VAL A 181 -3.09 15.32 6.41
N LYS A 182 -3.22 14.39 7.37
CA LYS A 182 -3.53 14.71 8.76
C LYS A 182 -3.03 13.61 9.70
N ALA A 183 -2.40 14.04 10.81
CA ALA A 183 -2.17 13.25 12.01
C ALA A 183 -3.44 13.28 12.87
N CYS A 184 -4.19 12.17 12.88
CA CYS A 184 -5.49 12.08 13.54
C CYS A 184 -5.31 11.66 15.00
N ALA A 185 -6.08 12.24 15.91
CA ALA A 185 -5.93 12.04 17.34
C ALA A 185 -6.12 10.57 17.78
N ASN A 186 -7.05 9.85 17.14
CA ASN A 186 -7.39 8.46 17.45
C ASN A 186 -8.10 7.79 16.26
N GLN A 187 -8.61 6.57 16.45
CA GLN A 187 -9.30 5.80 15.41
C GLN A 187 -10.58 6.48 14.90
N GLU A 188 -11.34 7.10 15.78
CA GLU A 188 -12.59 7.79 15.41
C GLU A 188 -12.28 9.00 14.54
N ASP A 189 -11.34 9.85 14.97
CA ASP A 189 -10.88 11.01 14.18
C ASP A 189 -10.26 10.59 12.84
N LEU A 190 -9.53 9.47 12.81
CA LEU A 190 -8.95 8.92 11.58
C LEU A 190 -10.05 8.63 10.54
N MET A 191 -11.05 7.85 10.92
CA MET A 191 -12.11 7.44 10.00
C MET A 191 -13.01 8.62 9.63
N ALA A 192 -13.40 9.47 10.60
CA ALA A 192 -14.20 10.66 10.35
C ALA A 192 -13.48 11.61 9.37
N SER A 193 -12.19 11.87 9.59
CA SER A 193 -11.38 12.74 8.72
C SER A 193 -11.20 12.17 7.32
N ALA A 194 -10.90 10.88 7.20
CA ALA A 194 -10.72 10.21 5.90
C ALA A 194 -12.03 10.20 5.08
N ILE A 195 -13.17 9.88 5.71
CA ILE A 195 -14.49 9.86 5.07
C ILE A 195 -14.91 11.29 4.66
N ALA A 196 -14.77 12.27 5.56
CA ALA A 196 -15.08 13.66 5.24
C ALA A 196 -14.24 14.16 4.05
N PHE A 197 -12.95 13.87 4.04
CA PHE A 197 -12.06 14.20 2.92
C PHE A 197 -12.46 13.48 1.63
N ALA A 198 -12.76 12.19 1.68
CA ALA A 198 -13.22 11.41 0.53
C ALA A 198 -14.46 12.02 -0.11
N LYS A 199 -15.43 12.45 0.69
CA LYS A 199 -16.68 13.09 0.23
C LYS A 199 -16.45 14.43 -0.48
N THR A 200 -15.32 15.11 -0.27
CA THR A 200 -14.94 16.33 -1.02
C THR A 200 -14.39 16.04 -2.43
N LEU A 201 -13.98 14.79 -2.69
CA LEU A 201 -13.25 14.40 -3.91
C LEU A 201 -14.15 13.85 -5.02
N GLN A 202 -15.40 14.29 -5.11
CA GLN A 202 -16.34 13.83 -6.13
C GLN A 202 -15.94 14.33 -7.52
N LYS A 203 -15.08 13.57 -8.20
CA LYS A 203 -14.58 13.88 -9.55
C LYS A 203 -15.09 12.88 -10.57
N LYS A 204 -15.22 13.31 -11.84
CA LYS A 204 -15.56 12.43 -12.94
C LYS A 204 -14.46 11.38 -13.13
N ARG A 205 -14.80 10.08 -13.00
CA ARG A 205 -13.86 8.95 -13.08
C ARG A 205 -13.00 8.95 -14.33
N GLY A 206 -13.58 9.24 -15.51
CA GLY A 206 -12.84 9.25 -16.77
C GLY A 206 -11.73 10.30 -16.78
N ILE A 207 -12.00 11.50 -16.28
CA ILE A 207 -10.99 12.57 -16.19
C ILE A 207 -9.91 12.21 -15.19
N LEU A 208 -10.29 11.76 -13.98
CA LEU A 208 -9.30 11.39 -12.96
C LEU A 208 -8.43 10.22 -13.41
N GLY A 209 -9.04 9.19 -13.98
CA GLY A 209 -8.31 8.02 -14.50
C GLY A 209 -7.32 8.41 -15.60
N GLU A 210 -7.72 9.30 -16.51
CA GLU A 210 -6.84 9.79 -17.59
C GLU A 210 -5.69 10.67 -17.01
N MET A 211 -5.98 11.53 -16.04
CA MET A 211 -4.95 12.32 -15.36
C MET A 211 -3.92 11.41 -14.67
N LYS A 212 -4.35 10.38 -13.93
CA LYS A 212 -3.45 9.43 -13.30
C LYS A 212 -2.60 8.66 -14.31
N LYS A 213 -3.19 8.20 -15.42
CA LYS A 213 -2.44 7.53 -16.50
C LYS A 213 -1.33 8.41 -17.05
N ARG A 214 -1.61 9.69 -17.31
CA ARG A 214 -0.60 10.64 -17.82
C ARG A 214 0.46 10.96 -16.77
N LEU A 215 0.02 11.22 -15.52
CA LEU A 215 0.91 11.59 -14.42
C LEU A 215 1.87 10.46 -14.05
N TYR A 216 1.39 9.20 -14.06
CA TYR A 216 2.16 8.05 -13.62
C TYR A 216 2.70 7.18 -14.77
N ASN A 217 2.64 7.66 -16.02
CA ASN A 217 3.08 6.90 -17.19
C ASN A 217 4.50 6.31 -17.04
N ASP A 218 5.44 7.10 -16.55
CA ASP A 218 6.83 6.65 -16.39
C ASP A 218 6.99 5.69 -15.20
N VAL A 219 6.23 5.89 -14.12
CA VAL A 219 6.17 4.94 -12.99
C VAL A 219 5.66 3.58 -13.45
N ILE A 220 4.59 3.57 -14.27
CA ILE A 220 4.02 2.32 -14.79
C ILE A 220 4.99 1.58 -15.71
N LYS A 221 5.74 2.29 -16.56
CA LYS A 221 6.79 1.67 -17.39
C LYS A 221 7.85 0.96 -16.55
N VAL A 222 8.26 1.57 -15.43
CA VAL A 222 9.24 0.96 -14.53
C VAL A 222 8.63 -0.26 -13.83
N LEU A 223 7.38 -0.19 -13.35
CA LEU A 223 6.67 -1.33 -12.76
C LEU A 223 6.53 -2.50 -13.75
N ASP A 224 6.16 -2.21 -15.00
CA ASP A 224 6.00 -3.23 -16.03
C ASP A 224 7.34 -3.89 -16.41
N ALA A 225 8.45 -3.13 -16.39
CA ALA A 225 9.79 -3.64 -16.63
C ALA A 225 10.35 -4.45 -15.45
N ASP A 226 9.82 -4.26 -14.24
CA ASP A 226 10.25 -4.92 -13.01
C ASP A 226 9.53 -6.28 -12.79
N PHE A 227 8.67 -6.68 -13.72
CA PHE A 227 7.94 -7.95 -13.68
C PHE A 227 8.90 -9.14 -13.62
N MET A 228 8.67 -10.03 -12.67
CA MET A 228 9.50 -11.22 -12.50
C MET A 228 9.03 -12.37 -13.39
N PRO A 229 9.88 -12.87 -14.34
CA PRO A 229 9.54 -14.05 -15.10
C PRO A 229 9.52 -15.30 -14.20
N PRO A 230 8.78 -16.38 -14.57
CA PRO A 230 8.69 -17.59 -13.77
C PRO A 230 10.05 -18.26 -13.49
N SER A 231 11.06 -17.99 -14.32
CA SER A 231 12.42 -18.48 -14.17
C SER A 231 13.33 -17.60 -13.31
N ALA A 232 12.83 -16.48 -12.78
CA ALA A 232 13.64 -15.58 -11.96
C ALA A 232 14.08 -16.27 -10.66
N LYS A 233 15.35 -16.13 -10.34
CA LYS A 233 15.89 -16.60 -9.06
C LYS A 233 15.52 -15.57 -7.98
N ILE A 234 14.74 -15.98 -7.00
CA ILE A 234 14.32 -15.15 -5.87
C ILE A 234 15.52 -14.77 -4.99
N ASP A 235 16.58 -15.58 -5.00
CA ASP A 235 17.84 -15.31 -4.28
C ASP A 235 18.46 -13.94 -4.62
N SER A 236 18.15 -13.39 -5.81
CA SER A 236 18.59 -12.04 -6.20
C SER A 236 17.86 -10.91 -5.47
N LEU A 237 16.81 -11.21 -4.72
CA LEU A 237 16.08 -10.22 -3.89
C LEU A 237 16.72 -10.00 -2.52
N MET A 238 17.56 -10.94 -2.06
CA MET A 238 18.29 -10.83 -0.80
C MET A 238 19.77 -10.62 -1.15
N MET A 239 20.29 -9.44 -0.85
CA MET A 239 21.72 -9.19 -0.97
C MET A 239 22.40 -9.64 0.32
N SER A 240 23.28 -10.65 0.22
CA SER A 240 24.28 -10.92 1.26
C SER A 240 25.54 -10.13 0.94
N ASP A 241 26.14 -9.51 1.93
CA ASP A 241 27.48 -8.93 1.85
C ASP A 241 28.53 -9.95 1.41
#